data_79f23a13305dc9156f5acaaaeeba9f90
#
_entry.id   79f23a13305dc9156f5acaaaeeba9f90
#
_cell.length_a   1.000
_cell.length_b   1.000
_cell.length_c   1.000
_cell.angle_alpha   90.00
_cell.angle_beta   90.00
_cell.angle_gamma   90.00
#
_symmetry.space_group_name_H-M   'P 1'
#
loop_
_entity.id
_entity.type
_entity.pdbx_description
1 polymer ?
#
loop_
_entity_poly.entity_id
_entity_poly.type
_entity_poly.pdbx_seq_one_letter_code
_entity_poly.pdbx_strand_id
1 'polypeptide(L)'
;MANDIPLEELMELWRSFFQDSRNRPVDKFGKEASAPKCTMCKGTGLKDELLCPKCKGERVDSDSIPTYSDEIQKVSREYPDGERSVSVTWEAVADFNGRLSSNLRWNLDETLESAKYVVQEFIDEGTKDRVREEHRTKIDLDVVPVGIPDELYEVEISGLRKEHLYRTVKLRGLVRKATPVRPRMEIGNFECDWERHRNSFI
;
A
#
# COMPACT_ATOMS: atom_id res chain seq x y z
N MET A 1 23.63 6.74 -10.49
CA MET A 1 23.40 5.30 -10.51
C MET A 1 22.43 5.05 -9.37
N ALA A 2 21.21 4.61 -9.67
CA ALA A 2 20.29 4.18 -8.62
C ALA A 2 20.96 2.98 -7.94
N ASN A 3 21.06 3.00 -6.63
CA ASN A 3 21.45 1.83 -5.88
C ASN A 3 20.25 0.88 -5.94
N ASP A 4 20.28 -0.07 -6.85
CA ASP A 4 19.29 -1.13 -6.90
C ASP A 4 19.37 -1.88 -5.56
N ILE A 5 18.29 -1.79 -4.80
CA ILE A 5 18.16 -2.54 -3.55
C ILE A 5 17.68 -3.93 -3.94
N PRO A 6 18.33 -5.00 -3.48
CA PRO A 6 17.84 -6.36 -3.72
C PRO A 6 16.40 -6.55 -3.23
N LEU A 7 15.62 -7.37 -3.93
CA LEU A 7 14.20 -7.62 -3.61
C LEU A 7 13.99 -8.03 -2.14
N GLU A 8 14.85 -8.90 -1.62
CA GLU A 8 14.79 -9.35 -0.23
C GLU A 8 14.96 -8.19 0.77
N GLU A 9 15.91 -7.27 0.50
CA GLU A 9 16.13 -6.09 1.33
C GLU A 9 14.95 -5.11 1.22
N LEU A 10 14.35 -4.95 0.03
CA LEU A 10 13.13 -4.15 -0.15
C LEU A 10 11.97 -4.72 0.66
N MET A 11 11.78 -6.02 0.64
CA MET A 11 10.73 -6.68 1.43
C MET A 11 10.96 -6.50 2.93
N GLU A 12 12.22 -6.59 3.42
CA GLU A 12 12.53 -6.31 4.83
C GLU A 12 12.24 -4.87 5.23
N LEU A 13 12.58 -3.91 4.36
CA LEU A 13 12.27 -2.50 4.61
C LEU A 13 10.77 -2.25 4.68
N TRP A 14 9.98 -2.83 3.78
CA TRP A 14 8.53 -2.72 3.82
C TRP A 14 7.91 -3.41 5.03
N ARG A 15 8.41 -4.59 5.40
CA ARG A 15 7.97 -5.29 6.61
C ARG A 15 8.21 -4.44 7.85
N SER A 16 9.40 -3.88 7.97
CA SER A 16 9.74 -2.97 9.06
C SER A 16 8.88 -1.70 9.06
N PHE A 17 8.59 -1.14 7.87
CA PHE A 17 7.73 0.02 7.72
C PHE A 17 6.29 -0.25 8.22
N PHE A 18 5.69 -1.37 7.81
CA PHE A 18 4.33 -1.73 8.20
C PHE A 18 4.20 -2.16 9.67
N GLN A 19 5.28 -2.61 10.29
CA GLN A 19 5.33 -2.97 11.70
C GLN A 19 5.65 -1.79 12.63
N ASP A 20 6.19 -0.70 12.09
CA ASP A 20 6.54 0.46 12.91
C ASP A 20 5.28 1.20 13.35
N SER A 21 5.05 1.25 14.65
CA SER A 21 3.90 1.92 15.27
C SER A 21 3.84 3.44 15.04
N ARG A 22 4.93 4.05 14.58
CA ARG A 22 4.97 5.47 14.20
C ARG A 22 4.30 5.70 12.86
N ASN A 23 4.33 4.71 11.98
CA ASN A 23 3.71 4.76 10.68
C ASN A 23 2.22 4.43 10.82
N ARG A 24 1.37 5.39 10.46
CA ARG A 24 -0.08 5.23 10.56
C ARG A 24 -0.69 5.01 9.19
N PRO A 25 -1.70 4.12 9.09
CA PRO A 25 -2.41 3.94 7.85
C PRO A 25 -3.11 5.24 7.45
N VAL A 26 -3.17 5.47 6.15
CA VAL A 26 -3.80 6.65 5.57
C VAL A 26 -4.88 6.23 4.58
N ASP A 27 -5.88 7.11 4.40
CA ASP A 27 -6.86 6.93 3.35
C ASP A 27 -6.27 7.33 1.97
N LYS A 28 -7.04 7.10 0.92
CA LYS A 28 -6.66 7.44 -0.47
C LYS A 28 -6.40 8.94 -0.71
N PHE A 29 -6.68 9.79 0.24
CA PHE A 29 -6.40 11.22 0.20
C PHE A 29 -5.18 11.61 1.05
N GLY A 30 -4.52 10.63 1.68
CA GLY A 30 -3.36 10.84 2.53
C GLY A 30 -3.71 11.31 3.94
N LYS A 31 -4.98 11.20 4.36
CA LYS A 31 -5.39 11.54 5.70
C LYS A 31 -5.14 10.36 6.63
N GLU A 32 -4.35 10.58 7.67
CA GLU A 32 -4.07 9.56 8.68
C GLU A 32 -5.33 9.07 9.40
N ALA A 33 -5.31 7.78 9.72
CA ALA A 33 -6.34 7.18 10.57
C ALA A 33 -6.32 7.86 11.94
N SER A 34 -7.45 8.44 12.30
CA SER A 34 -7.60 9.09 13.60
C SER A 34 -7.88 8.07 14.69
N ALA A 35 -7.35 8.33 15.89
CA ALA A 35 -7.69 7.54 17.06
C ALA A 35 -9.22 7.50 17.28
N PRO A 36 -9.81 6.34 17.55
CA PRO A 36 -11.23 6.24 17.82
C PRO A 36 -11.60 6.99 19.10
N LYS A 37 -12.87 7.41 19.19
CA LYS A 37 -13.36 8.04 20.42
C LYS A 37 -13.19 7.09 21.59
N CYS A 38 -12.74 7.61 22.73
CA CYS A 38 -12.59 6.82 23.95
C CYS A 38 -13.90 6.09 24.28
N THR A 39 -13.82 4.77 24.40
CA THR A 39 -14.98 3.91 24.66
C THR A 39 -15.60 4.15 26.04
N MET A 40 -14.80 4.57 27.02
CA MET A 40 -15.25 4.80 28.39
C MET A 40 -16.03 6.11 28.56
N CYS A 41 -15.53 7.22 27.98
CA CYS A 41 -16.19 8.52 28.08
C CYS A 41 -16.94 8.92 26.80
N LYS A 42 -16.98 8.05 25.78
CA LYS A 42 -17.62 8.29 24.48
C LYS A 42 -17.16 9.58 23.80
N GLY A 43 -15.91 9.98 24.05
CA GLY A 43 -15.32 11.19 23.48
C GLY A 43 -15.61 12.48 24.23
N THR A 44 -16.16 12.44 25.43
CA THR A 44 -16.37 13.64 26.26
C THR A 44 -15.10 14.10 26.99
N GLY A 45 -14.18 13.18 27.22
CA GLY A 45 -12.98 13.41 28.05
C GLY A 45 -13.23 13.31 29.55
N LEU A 46 -14.48 13.26 29.97
CA LEU A 46 -14.90 13.24 31.38
C LEU A 46 -15.73 12.01 31.66
N LYS A 47 -15.62 11.49 32.87
CA LYS A 47 -16.50 10.48 33.45
C LYS A 47 -16.85 10.92 34.84
N ASP A 48 -18.16 11.05 35.15
CA ASP A 48 -18.68 11.47 36.44
C ASP A 48 -18.06 12.80 36.93
N GLU A 49 -17.96 13.79 36.03
CA GLU A 49 -17.35 15.12 36.21
C GLU A 49 -15.84 15.13 36.47
N LEU A 50 -15.19 13.98 36.48
CA LEU A 50 -13.75 13.84 36.61
C LEU A 50 -13.10 13.48 35.26
N LEU A 51 -11.81 13.72 35.13
CA LEU A 51 -11.05 13.29 33.97
C LEU A 51 -11.20 11.78 33.75
N CYS A 52 -11.51 11.39 32.51
CA CYS A 52 -11.66 9.99 32.17
C CYS A 52 -10.35 9.24 32.46
N PRO A 53 -10.37 8.19 33.30
CA PRO A 53 -9.15 7.46 33.68
C PRO A 53 -8.49 6.73 32.50
N LYS A 54 -9.25 6.41 31.44
CA LYS A 54 -8.72 5.73 30.26
C LYS A 54 -8.00 6.70 29.33
N CYS A 55 -8.65 7.79 28.89
CA CYS A 55 -8.07 8.74 27.94
C CYS A 55 -7.48 10.00 28.60
N LYS A 56 -7.48 10.08 29.92
CA LYS A 56 -6.92 11.22 30.70
C LYS A 56 -7.34 12.60 30.18
N GLY A 57 -8.54 12.68 29.60
CA GLY A 57 -9.08 13.92 29.04
C GLY A 57 -8.85 14.12 27.52
N GLU A 58 -8.07 13.28 26.86
CA GLU A 58 -7.75 13.39 25.43
C GLU A 58 -8.94 13.09 24.50
N ARG A 59 -10.02 12.54 25.04
CA ARG A 59 -11.28 12.21 24.34
C ARG A 59 -11.15 11.05 23.33
N VAL A 60 -9.97 10.61 23.02
CA VAL A 60 -9.65 9.54 22.07
C VAL A 60 -8.97 8.38 22.79
N ASP A 61 -9.01 7.23 22.17
CA ASP A 61 -8.35 6.02 22.67
C ASP A 61 -7.00 5.89 21.95
N SER A 62 -5.96 6.44 22.54
CA SER A 62 -4.61 6.46 21.93
C SER A 62 -4.04 5.04 21.78
N ASP A 63 -4.47 4.10 22.65
CA ASP A 63 -4.00 2.71 22.60
C ASP A 63 -4.70 1.90 21.48
N SER A 64 -5.74 2.46 20.88
CA SER A 64 -6.52 1.83 19.81
C SER A 64 -6.34 2.49 18.44
N ILE A 65 -5.22 3.17 18.23
CA ILE A 65 -4.89 3.73 16.91
C ILE A 65 -4.62 2.56 15.96
N PRO A 66 -5.32 2.49 14.81
CA PRO A 66 -5.09 1.43 13.85
C PRO A 66 -3.64 1.42 13.36
N THR A 67 -3.08 0.23 13.25
CA THR A 67 -1.78 -0.01 12.61
C THR A 67 -1.98 -0.37 11.14
N TYR A 68 -0.91 -0.38 10.35
CA TYR A 68 -0.98 -0.91 8.98
C TYR A 68 -1.42 -2.37 8.94
N SER A 69 -1.03 -3.18 9.93
CA SER A 69 -1.50 -4.57 10.05
C SER A 69 -3.02 -4.64 10.21
N ASP A 70 -3.61 -3.77 11.02
CA ASP A 70 -5.07 -3.71 11.20
C ASP A 70 -5.78 -3.28 9.92
N GLU A 71 -5.23 -2.30 9.20
CA GLU A 71 -5.80 -1.82 7.94
C GLU A 71 -5.71 -2.88 6.84
N ILE A 72 -4.56 -3.56 6.70
CA ILE A 72 -4.40 -4.67 5.75
C ILE A 72 -5.42 -5.77 6.04
N GLN A 73 -5.60 -6.15 7.32
CA GLN A 73 -6.57 -7.15 7.72
C GLN A 73 -8.02 -6.70 7.47
N LYS A 74 -8.32 -5.42 7.66
CA LYS A 74 -9.64 -4.85 7.38
C LYS A 74 -9.94 -4.90 5.88
N VAL A 75 -9.05 -4.36 5.04
CA VAL A 75 -9.20 -4.34 3.59
C VAL A 75 -9.30 -5.77 3.03
N SER A 76 -8.53 -6.72 3.58
CA SER A 76 -8.60 -8.12 3.16
C SER A 76 -9.95 -8.78 3.46
N ARG A 77 -10.63 -8.40 4.55
CA ARG A 77 -11.96 -8.92 4.90
C ARG A 77 -13.06 -8.35 4.03
N GLU A 78 -12.89 -7.13 3.55
CA GLU A 78 -13.86 -6.43 2.70
C GLU A 78 -13.67 -6.79 1.22
N TYR A 79 -12.59 -7.49 0.86
CA TYR A 79 -12.32 -7.93 -0.51
C TYR A 79 -13.37 -8.97 -0.99
N PRO A 80 -13.86 -8.94 -2.26
CA PRO A 80 -13.48 -8.01 -3.33
C PRO A 80 -14.34 -6.74 -3.41
N ASP A 81 -15.34 -6.58 -2.56
CA ASP A 81 -16.36 -5.53 -2.67
C ASP A 81 -15.89 -4.17 -2.10
N GLY A 82 -14.90 -4.22 -1.18
CA GLY A 82 -14.31 -3.04 -0.56
C GLY A 82 -13.16 -2.40 -1.35
N GLU A 83 -12.34 -1.63 -0.65
CA GLU A 83 -11.10 -1.09 -1.20
C GLU A 83 -10.12 -2.24 -1.50
N ARG A 84 -9.37 -2.11 -2.59
CA ARG A 84 -8.40 -3.12 -3.04
C ARG A 84 -6.97 -2.64 -2.96
N SER A 85 -6.74 -1.59 -2.17
CA SER A 85 -5.42 -1.00 -2.03
C SER A 85 -5.16 -0.51 -0.62
N VAL A 86 -3.91 -0.57 -0.22
CA VAL A 86 -3.40 0.02 1.01
C VAL A 86 -2.62 1.27 0.63
N SER A 87 -3.04 2.41 1.16
CA SER A 87 -2.39 3.69 0.87
C SER A 87 -1.24 3.96 1.84
N VAL A 88 -0.11 4.45 1.32
CA VAL A 88 1.05 4.86 2.12
C VAL A 88 1.43 6.29 1.75
N THR A 89 1.75 7.14 2.73
CA THR A 89 2.20 8.50 2.42
C THR A 89 3.66 8.50 1.99
N TRP A 90 3.94 9.28 0.95
CA TRP A 90 5.31 9.49 0.48
C TRP A 90 6.23 10.03 1.58
N GLU A 91 5.71 10.97 2.38
CA GLU A 91 6.42 11.58 3.50
C GLU A 91 6.81 10.55 4.55
N ALA A 92 5.86 9.70 5.00
CA ALA A 92 6.15 8.65 5.98
C ALA A 92 7.20 7.66 5.48
N VAL A 93 7.19 7.31 4.19
CA VAL A 93 8.21 6.45 3.60
C VAL A 93 9.57 7.15 3.56
N ALA A 94 9.60 8.44 3.24
CA ALA A 94 10.83 9.23 3.20
C ALA A 94 11.44 9.41 4.60
N ASP A 95 10.63 9.66 5.59
CA ASP A 95 11.04 9.80 6.99
C ASP A 95 11.50 8.47 7.59
N PHE A 96 10.86 7.38 7.18
CA PHE A 96 11.25 6.05 7.63
C PHE A 96 12.60 5.63 7.06
N ASN A 97 12.79 5.72 5.74
CA ASN A 97 14.03 5.30 5.09
C ASN A 97 14.27 6.01 3.76
N GLY A 98 15.32 6.83 3.70
CA GLY A 98 15.69 7.58 2.50
C GLY A 98 16.11 6.70 1.30
N ARG A 99 16.60 5.47 1.52
CA ARG A 99 16.90 4.52 0.43
C ARG A 99 15.63 3.99 -0.19
N LEU A 100 14.62 3.66 0.65
CA LEU A 100 13.31 3.19 0.19
C LEU A 100 12.60 4.27 -0.63
N SER A 101 12.57 5.51 -0.16
CA SER A 101 11.98 6.62 -0.91
C SER A 101 12.73 6.94 -2.20
N SER A 102 14.06 6.81 -2.19
CA SER A 102 14.86 6.94 -3.41
C SER A 102 14.51 5.85 -4.42
N ASN A 103 14.32 4.61 -3.97
CA ASN A 103 13.94 3.51 -4.84
C ASN A 103 12.53 3.68 -5.42
N LEU A 104 11.57 4.19 -4.63
CA LEU A 104 10.25 4.59 -5.14
C LEU A 104 10.34 5.65 -6.27
N ARG A 105 11.37 6.49 -6.26
CA ARG A 105 11.59 7.49 -7.30
C ARG A 105 12.06 6.88 -8.61
N TRP A 106 12.96 5.89 -8.54
CA TRP A 106 13.69 5.40 -9.70
C TRP A 106 13.18 4.04 -10.21
N ASN A 107 12.66 3.20 -9.31
CA ASN A 107 12.20 1.83 -9.58
C ASN A 107 10.83 1.61 -8.92
N LEU A 108 9.84 2.44 -9.29
CA LEU A 108 8.52 2.43 -8.64
C LEU A 108 7.86 1.06 -8.67
N ASP A 109 7.81 0.45 -9.86
CA ASP A 109 7.08 -0.81 -10.08
C ASP A 109 7.65 -1.93 -9.19
N GLU A 110 8.95 -2.14 -9.21
CA GLU A 110 9.62 -3.16 -8.41
C GLU A 110 9.48 -2.91 -6.90
N THR A 111 9.55 -1.62 -6.50
CA THR A 111 9.40 -1.23 -5.10
C THR A 111 7.97 -1.45 -4.60
N LEU A 112 6.96 -1.16 -5.41
CA LEU A 112 5.56 -1.40 -5.05
C LEU A 112 5.20 -2.88 -5.11
N GLU A 113 5.77 -3.63 -6.06
CA GLU A 113 5.60 -5.07 -6.12
C GLU A 113 6.17 -5.76 -4.88
N SER A 114 7.36 -5.35 -4.41
CA SER A 114 7.92 -5.86 -3.16
C SER A 114 7.03 -5.53 -1.94
N ALA A 115 6.42 -4.33 -1.90
CA ALA A 115 5.45 -3.99 -0.87
C ALA A 115 4.20 -4.89 -0.91
N LYS A 116 3.73 -5.21 -2.12
CA LYS A 116 2.59 -6.10 -2.35
C LYS A 116 2.86 -7.52 -1.84
N TYR A 117 4.06 -8.06 -2.04
CA TYR A 117 4.45 -9.34 -1.47
C TYR A 117 4.39 -9.32 0.07
N VAL A 118 4.89 -8.25 0.69
CA VAL A 118 4.84 -8.12 2.15
C VAL A 118 3.40 -8.00 2.65
N VAL A 119 2.55 -7.22 1.98
CA VAL A 119 1.11 -7.15 2.32
C VAL A 119 0.46 -8.53 2.24
N GLN A 120 0.81 -9.35 1.24
CA GLN A 120 0.32 -10.73 1.15
C GLN A 120 0.78 -11.59 2.33
N GLU A 121 2.03 -11.44 2.80
CA GLU A 121 2.49 -12.13 4.02
C GLU A 121 1.65 -11.77 5.24
N PHE A 122 1.32 -10.48 5.44
CA PHE A 122 0.45 -10.03 6.55
C PHE A 122 -0.96 -10.62 6.45
N ILE A 123 -1.51 -10.73 5.24
CA ILE A 123 -2.82 -11.36 5.02
C ILE A 123 -2.76 -12.85 5.40
N ASP A 124 -1.72 -13.55 4.93
CA ASP A 124 -1.55 -14.97 5.19
C ASP A 124 -1.34 -15.25 6.68
N GLU A 125 -0.57 -14.43 7.37
CA GLU A 125 -0.41 -14.51 8.82
C GLU A 125 -1.73 -14.34 9.57
N GLY A 126 -2.53 -13.34 9.20
CA GLY A 126 -3.82 -13.07 9.85
C GLY A 126 -4.89 -14.11 9.54
N THR A 127 -4.72 -14.92 8.51
CA THR A 127 -5.70 -15.94 8.07
C THR A 127 -5.30 -17.37 8.43
N LYS A 128 -4.08 -17.61 8.92
CA LYS A 128 -3.55 -18.94 9.24
C LYS A 128 -4.51 -19.77 10.13
N ASP A 129 -5.15 -19.13 11.10
CA ASP A 129 -6.01 -19.82 12.09
C ASP A 129 -7.46 -19.95 11.64
N ARG A 130 -7.88 -19.33 10.54
CA ARG A 130 -9.29 -19.18 10.15
C ARG A 130 -9.72 -20.00 8.95
N VAL A 131 -8.84 -20.27 8.00
CA VAL A 131 -9.20 -20.90 6.73
C VAL A 131 -8.16 -21.94 6.34
N ARG A 132 -8.65 -23.14 5.98
CA ARG A 132 -7.77 -24.17 5.39
C ARG A 132 -7.15 -23.68 4.11
N GLU A 133 -5.89 -24.00 3.86
CA GLU A 133 -5.11 -23.55 2.70
C GLU A 133 -5.82 -23.75 1.37
N GLU A 134 -6.58 -24.86 1.25
CA GLU A 134 -7.33 -25.25 0.05
C GLU A 134 -8.48 -24.29 -0.31
N HIS A 135 -8.92 -23.44 0.62
CA HIS A 135 -10.04 -22.51 0.44
C HIS A 135 -9.64 -21.04 0.49
N ARG A 136 -8.34 -20.73 0.48
CA ARG A 136 -7.87 -19.36 0.48
C ARG A 136 -8.10 -18.73 -0.89
N THR A 137 -9.03 -17.81 -0.95
CA THR A 137 -9.16 -16.94 -2.12
C THR A 137 -7.92 -16.07 -2.20
N LYS A 138 -7.24 -16.06 -3.33
CA LYS A 138 -6.11 -15.17 -3.56
C LYS A 138 -6.62 -13.73 -3.47
N ILE A 139 -6.23 -13.04 -2.40
CA ILE A 139 -6.55 -11.63 -2.19
C ILE A 139 -5.42 -10.84 -2.83
N ASP A 140 -5.76 -9.99 -3.79
CA ASP A 140 -4.81 -9.19 -4.53
C ASP A 140 -4.99 -7.71 -4.13
N LEU A 141 -4.16 -7.23 -3.23
CA LEU A 141 -4.16 -5.84 -2.76
C LEU A 141 -2.96 -5.09 -3.33
N ASP A 142 -3.22 -3.91 -3.85
CA ASP A 142 -2.17 -3.01 -4.30
C ASP A 142 -1.70 -2.08 -3.18
N VAL A 143 -0.44 -1.65 -3.24
CA VAL A 143 0.09 -0.57 -2.40
C VAL A 143 0.16 0.70 -3.23
N VAL A 144 -0.47 1.76 -2.74
CA VAL A 144 -0.58 3.02 -3.49
C VAL A 144 0.09 4.15 -2.71
N PRO A 145 1.15 4.77 -3.26
CA PRO A 145 1.77 5.93 -2.66
C PRO A 145 0.88 7.17 -2.85
N VAL A 146 0.62 7.89 -1.77
CA VAL A 146 -0.16 9.13 -1.77
C VAL A 146 0.68 10.29 -1.24
N GLY A 147 0.27 11.54 -1.54
CA GLY A 147 0.97 12.71 -1.07
C GLY A 147 2.35 12.92 -1.73
N ILE A 148 2.51 12.48 -2.99
CA ILE A 148 3.75 12.69 -3.74
C ILE A 148 4.01 14.20 -3.87
N PRO A 149 5.19 14.73 -3.45
CA PRO A 149 5.51 16.14 -3.49
C PRO A 149 5.49 16.71 -4.91
N ASP A 150 4.78 17.84 -5.12
CA ASP A 150 4.69 18.49 -6.43
C ASP A 150 6.04 19.01 -6.90
N GLU A 151 6.78 19.64 -6.01
CA GLU A 151 8.04 20.34 -6.31
C GLU A 151 9.11 19.46 -6.94
N LEU A 152 9.11 18.15 -6.63
CA LEU A 152 10.13 17.22 -7.09
C LEU A 152 9.68 16.34 -8.26
N TYR A 153 8.38 16.19 -8.46
CA TYR A 153 7.81 15.15 -9.33
C TYR A 153 6.81 15.66 -10.35
N GLU A 154 6.26 16.88 -10.16
CA GLU A 154 5.27 17.42 -11.08
C GLU A 154 5.93 17.84 -12.40
N VAL A 155 5.41 17.30 -13.48
CA VAL A 155 5.83 17.60 -14.84
C VAL A 155 4.60 17.92 -15.66
N GLU A 156 4.63 18.99 -16.45
CA GLU A 156 3.59 19.24 -17.43
C GLU A 156 3.59 18.15 -18.52
N ILE A 157 2.41 17.73 -18.98
CA ILE A 157 2.30 16.72 -20.06
C ILE A 157 3.10 17.15 -21.29
N SER A 158 3.08 18.43 -21.63
CA SER A 158 3.87 19.03 -22.73
C SER A 158 5.38 19.00 -22.49
N GLY A 159 5.79 18.94 -21.24
CA GLY A 159 7.19 18.90 -20.80
C GLY A 159 7.80 17.51 -20.68
N LEU A 160 7.03 16.45 -20.93
CA LEU A 160 7.55 15.08 -20.87
C LEU A 160 8.65 14.87 -21.91
N ARG A 161 9.79 14.34 -21.48
CA ARG A 161 10.98 14.06 -22.30
C ARG A 161 11.56 12.70 -21.93
N LYS A 162 12.56 12.24 -22.71
CA LYS A 162 13.26 10.95 -22.49
C LYS A 162 13.88 10.81 -21.09
N GLU A 163 14.25 11.91 -20.48
CA GLU A 163 14.83 11.95 -19.12
C GLU A 163 13.83 11.56 -18.02
N HIS A 164 12.53 11.58 -18.32
CA HIS A 164 11.46 11.17 -17.42
C HIS A 164 11.12 9.68 -17.55
N LEU A 165 11.73 8.97 -18.51
CA LEU A 165 11.57 7.52 -18.63
C LEU A 165 12.17 6.81 -17.40
N TYR A 166 11.48 5.80 -16.94
CA TYR A 166 11.88 4.98 -15.77
C TYR A 166 11.97 5.77 -14.46
N ARG A 167 11.24 6.89 -14.35
CA ARG A 167 11.17 7.69 -13.14
C ARG A 167 9.71 7.91 -12.74
N THR A 168 9.48 7.98 -11.43
CA THR A 168 8.19 8.43 -10.93
C THR A 168 7.99 9.90 -11.27
N VAL A 169 6.90 10.21 -11.95
CA VAL A 169 6.48 11.57 -12.26
C VAL A 169 5.03 11.78 -11.85
N LYS A 170 4.70 12.99 -11.47
CA LYS A 170 3.34 13.41 -11.16
C LYS A 170 2.82 14.28 -12.30
N LEU A 171 1.69 13.88 -12.88
CA LEU A 171 1.08 14.58 -13.99
C LEU A 171 -0.30 15.10 -13.58
N ARG A 172 -0.62 16.32 -14.00
CA ARG A 172 -1.97 16.86 -13.90
C ARG A 172 -2.54 17.04 -15.30
N GLY A 173 -3.77 16.59 -15.49
CA GLY A 173 -4.41 16.69 -16.79
C GLY A 173 -5.92 16.49 -16.71
N LEU A 174 -6.61 16.91 -17.78
CA LEU A 174 -8.04 16.68 -17.94
C LEU A 174 -8.26 15.38 -18.72
N VAL A 175 -9.00 14.45 -18.13
CA VAL A 175 -9.40 13.22 -18.83
C VAL A 175 -10.48 13.58 -19.84
N ARG A 176 -10.14 13.60 -21.14
CA ARG A 176 -11.08 13.89 -22.24
C ARG A 176 -11.78 12.66 -22.76
N LYS A 177 -11.12 11.50 -22.71
CA LYS A 177 -11.65 10.24 -23.23
C LYS A 177 -11.06 9.08 -22.44
N ALA A 178 -11.91 8.17 -22.05
CA ALA A 178 -11.52 6.87 -21.50
C ALA A 178 -12.05 5.76 -22.40
N THR A 179 -11.23 4.75 -22.64
CA THR A 179 -11.66 3.51 -23.30
C THR A 179 -12.14 2.53 -22.25
N PRO A 180 -13.08 1.63 -22.60
CA PRO A 180 -13.46 0.57 -21.68
C PRO A 180 -12.24 -0.29 -21.32
N VAL A 181 -12.21 -0.75 -20.07
CA VAL A 181 -11.16 -1.66 -19.59
C VAL A 181 -11.21 -2.94 -20.40
N ARG A 182 -10.06 -3.33 -20.95
CA ARG A 182 -9.92 -4.60 -21.68
C ARG A 182 -8.92 -5.47 -20.93
N PRO A 183 -9.18 -6.77 -20.78
CA PRO A 183 -8.22 -7.68 -20.20
C PRO A 183 -6.97 -7.72 -21.08
N ARG A 184 -5.80 -7.67 -20.45
CA ARG A 184 -4.50 -7.84 -21.08
C ARG A 184 -3.91 -9.16 -20.63
N MET A 185 -3.42 -9.94 -21.57
CA MET A 185 -2.65 -11.13 -21.25
C MET A 185 -1.24 -10.67 -20.85
N GLU A 186 -0.85 -10.97 -19.64
CA GLU A 186 0.49 -10.68 -19.15
C GLU A 186 1.42 -11.88 -19.36
N ILE A 187 0.89 -13.07 -19.13
CA ILE A 187 1.61 -14.34 -19.29
C ILE A 187 0.72 -15.28 -20.08
N GLY A 188 1.26 -15.91 -21.10
CA GLY A 188 0.56 -16.89 -21.91
C GLY A 188 1.42 -18.12 -22.16
N ASN A 189 0.87 -19.30 -21.88
CA ASN A 189 1.49 -20.57 -22.27
C ASN A 189 0.99 -20.94 -23.65
N PHE A 190 1.91 -21.14 -24.57
CA PHE A 190 1.60 -21.55 -25.94
C PHE A 190 2.09 -22.98 -26.13
N GLU A 191 1.18 -23.84 -26.58
CA GLU A 191 1.51 -25.19 -26.97
C GLU A 191 1.47 -25.29 -28.51
N CYS A 192 2.53 -25.86 -29.10
CA CYS A 192 2.59 -26.04 -30.51
C CYS A 192 1.92 -27.38 -30.88
N ASP A 193 0.91 -27.34 -31.77
CA ASP A 193 0.15 -28.52 -32.23
C ASP A 193 0.99 -29.51 -33.10
N TRP A 194 2.23 -29.12 -33.43
CA TRP A 194 3.12 -29.97 -34.22
C TRP A 194 3.86 -30.95 -33.32
N GLU A 195 3.71 -32.24 -33.55
CA GLU A 195 4.25 -33.35 -32.76
C GLU A 195 5.79 -33.29 -32.57
N ARG A 196 6.52 -32.50 -33.33
CA ARG A 196 7.99 -32.36 -33.26
C ARG A 196 8.49 -31.19 -32.40
N HIS A 197 7.60 -30.28 -32.02
CA HIS A 197 8.00 -29.07 -31.28
C HIS A 197 7.12 -28.86 -30.07
N ARG A 198 7.30 -29.67 -29.02
CA ARG A 198 6.77 -29.36 -27.69
C ARG A 198 7.70 -28.40 -26.98
N ASN A 199 7.68 -27.15 -27.39
CA ASN A 199 8.32 -26.09 -26.65
C ASN A 199 7.23 -25.22 -26.03
N SER A 200 7.09 -25.30 -24.71
CA SER A 200 6.34 -24.30 -23.94
C SER A 200 7.23 -23.06 -23.81
N PHE A 201 6.78 -21.93 -24.28
CA PHE A 201 7.41 -20.64 -24.03
C PHE A 201 6.63 -19.97 -22.92
N ILE A 202 7.35 -19.58 -21.86
CA ILE A 202 6.83 -18.75 -20.77
C ILE A 202 7.10 -17.28 -21.12
#